data_d2e973bbef0157ac402853d96490c4e2
#
_entry.id   d2e973bbef0157ac402853d96490c4e2
#
_cell.length_a   1.000
_cell.length_b   1.000
_cell.length_c   1.000
_cell.angle_alpha   90.00
_cell.angle_beta   90.00
_cell.angle_gamma   90.00
#
_symmetry.space_group_name_H-M   'P 1'
#
loop_
_entity.id
_entity.type
_entity.pdbx_description
1 polymer ?
#
loop_
_entity_poly.entity_id
_entity_poly.type
_entity_poly.pdbx_seq_one_letter_code
_entity_poly.pdbx_strand_id
1 'polypeptide(L)'
;MILITGFNGFIGNALIGELSKNSEINIRASSRAENKINKKNIDIVSTGEINSDTNWQEALKDCTTVIHTAALTHQMDTSKEEVTLEKYLEINTKGTINLANQAARNGVERFIFLSSIKVNGECTPINKPFRFDDIPKPTDNYAKSKHEAESGLKEISDKTGMEVVIIRSPLVYGPGVKANFLNLIKITSMGIPLPFLGLKNKRSFIYIGN
;
A
#
# COMPACT_ATOMS: atom_id res chain seq x y z
N MET A 1 1.89 6.54 19.28
CA MET A 1 0.75 6.56 18.33
C MET A 1 1.19 6.04 16.96
N ILE A 2 0.31 5.35 16.22
CA ILE A 2 0.58 4.83 14.87
C ILE A 2 -0.22 5.62 13.84
N LEU A 3 0.43 6.24 12.87
CA LEU A 3 -0.25 6.84 11.72
C LEU A 3 -0.48 5.78 10.64
N ILE A 4 -1.72 5.65 10.16
CA ILE A 4 -2.09 4.76 9.05
C ILE A 4 -2.66 5.61 7.91
N THR A 5 -2.03 5.57 6.74
CA THR A 5 -2.55 6.22 5.54
C THR A 5 -3.29 5.21 4.67
N GLY A 6 -4.28 5.68 3.90
CA GLY A 6 -5.06 4.80 3.02
C GLY A 6 -6.06 3.89 3.75
N PHE A 7 -6.54 4.31 4.91
CA PHE A 7 -7.42 3.50 5.76
C PHE A 7 -8.77 3.13 5.12
N ASN A 8 -9.24 3.89 4.14
CA ASN A 8 -10.44 3.58 3.35
C ASN A 8 -10.19 2.51 2.26
N GLY A 9 -8.91 2.17 2.03
CA GLY A 9 -8.52 1.12 1.09
C GLY A 9 -8.74 -0.29 1.67
N PHE A 10 -8.62 -1.30 0.82
CA PHE A 10 -8.83 -2.70 1.18
C PHE A 10 -7.92 -3.14 2.34
N ILE A 11 -6.61 -2.88 2.24
CA ILE A 11 -5.63 -3.29 3.25
C ILE A 11 -5.69 -2.37 4.48
N GLY A 12 -5.74 -1.05 4.27
CA GLY A 12 -5.77 -0.09 5.38
C GLY A 12 -6.99 -0.26 6.28
N ASN A 13 -8.16 -0.57 5.70
CA ASN A 13 -9.38 -0.83 6.47
C ASN A 13 -9.26 -2.11 7.31
N ALA A 14 -8.72 -3.19 6.74
CA ALA A 14 -8.50 -4.44 7.48
C ALA A 14 -7.49 -4.24 8.62
N LEU A 15 -6.40 -3.51 8.35
CA LEU A 15 -5.38 -3.19 9.33
C LEU A 15 -5.93 -2.41 10.52
N ILE A 16 -6.72 -1.35 10.26
CA ILE A 16 -7.39 -0.60 11.33
C ILE A 16 -8.36 -1.49 12.10
N GLY A 17 -9.11 -2.34 11.39
CA GLY A 17 -10.01 -3.31 12.02
C GLY A 17 -9.30 -4.24 12.98
N GLU A 18 -8.10 -4.71 12.64
CA GLU A 18 -7.31 -5.60 13.48
C GLU A 18 -6.66 -4.86 14.65
N LEU A 19 -5.93 -3.78 14.37
CA LEU A 19 -5.20 -3.03 15.40
C LEU A 19 -6.13 -2.41 16.45
N SER A 20 -7.33 -1.98 16.04
CA SER A 20 -8.32 -1.38 16.96
C SER A 20 -8.94 -2.36 17.97
N LYS A 21 -8.70 -3.66 17.83
CA LYS A 21 -9.10 -4.66 18.84
C LYS A 21 -8.28 -4.52 20.13
N ASN A 22 -7.04 -4.04 20.02
CA ASN A 22 -6.22 -3.71 21.17
C ASN A 22 -6.42 -2.22 21.53
N SER A 23 -7.08 -1.96 22.64
CA SER A 23 -7.37 -0.59 23.13
C SER A 23 -6.13 0.18 23.58
N GLU A 24 -4.99 -0.47 23.79
CA GLU A 24 -3.74 0.19 24.15
C GLU A 24 -3.03 0.81 22.94
N ILE A 25 -3.40 0.39 21.73
CA ILE A 25 -2.84 0.94 20.49
C ILE A 25 -3.64 2.18 20.09
N ASN A 26 -3.02 3.34 20.14
CA ASN A 26 -3.59 4.57 19.63
C ASN A 26 -3.27 4.70 18.14
N ILE A 27 -4.32 4.83 17.33
CA ILE A 27 -4.25 4.89 15.87
C ILE A 27 -4.66 6.28 15.41
N ARG A 28 -3.88 6.86 14.51
CA ARG A 28 -4.31 8.00 13.70
C ARG A 28 -4.45 7.56 12.25
N ALA A 29 -5.59 7.86 11.65
CA ALA A 29 -5.89 7.51 10.27
C ALA A 29 -5.93 8.78 9.41
N SER A 30 -5.16 8.85 8.33
CA SER A 30 -5.22 9.97 7.41
C SER A 30 -6.29 9.75 6.34
N SER A 31 -7.11 10.78 6.09
CA SER A 31 -8.18 10.77 5.09
C SER A 31 -8.02 11.92 4.09
N ARG A 32 -8.57 11.76 2.87
CA ARG A 32 -8.67 12.84 1.91
C ARG A 32 -9.75 13.87 2.26
N ALA A 33 -10.79 13.42 2.93
CA ALA A 33 -11.90 14.26 3.38
C ALA A 33 -12.15 14.04 4.86
N GLU A 34 -12.86 14.96 5.49
CA GLU A 34 -13.31 14.78 6.86
C GLU A 34 -14.18 13.52 6.96
N ASN A 35 -13.81 12.63 7.84
CA ASN A 35 -14.51 11.41 8.16
C ASN A 35 -14.62 11.28 9.69
N LYS A 36 -15.70 10.69 10.16
CA LYS A 36 -15.87 10.39 11.58
C LYS A 36 -15.98 8.88 11.76
N ILE A 37 -15.01 8.29 12.46
CA ILE A 37 -15.10 6.92 12.96
C ILE A 37 -15.32 7.03 14.47
N ASN A 38 -16.41 6.49 14.95
CA ASN A 38 -16.73 6.55 16.39
C ASN A 38 -16.09 5.35 17.12
N LYS A 39 -14.76 5.33 17.21
CA LYS A 39 -14.00 4.36 18.02
C LYS A 39 -13.00 5.10 18.89
N LYS A 40 -12.95 4.73 20.17
CA LYS A 40 -12.24 5.46 21.22
C LYS A 40 -10.73 5.60 21.01
N ASN A 41 -10.11 4.65 20.31
CA ASN A 41 -8.65 4.62 20.06
C ASN A 41 -8.26 4.98 18.62
N ILE A 42 -9.19 5.54 17.84
CA ILE A 42 -8.94 5.98 16.46
C ILE A 42 -9.23 7.46 16.32
N ASP A 43 -8.20 8.22 15.97
CA ASP A 43 -8.25 9.61 15.58
C ASP A 43 -8.16 9.74 14.05
N ILE A 44 -8.98 10.60 13.44
CA ILE A 44 -8.95 10.82 11.97
C ILE A 44 -8.53 12.25 11.70
N VAL A 45 -7.51 12.38 10.87
CA VAL A 45 -7.01 13.67 10.40
C VAL A 45 -7.20 13.76 8.88
N SER A 46 -7.79 14.87 8.42
CA SER A 46 -7.87 15.18 7.00
C SER A 46 -6.55 15.76 6.52
N THR A 47 -5.92 15.09 5.56
CA THR A 47 -4.65 15.52 4.96
C THR A 47 -4.80 15.93 3.49
N GLY A 48 -6.00 15.83 2.95
CA GLY A 48 -6.23 16.04 1.52
C GLY A 48 -5.64 14.93 0.64
N GLU A 49 -5.36 15.27 -0.60
CA GLU A 49 -4.69 14.34 -1.53
C GLU A 49 -3.22 14.21 -1.20
N ILE A 50 -2.69 12.99 -1.39
CA ILE A 50 -1.27 12.71 -1.17
C ILE A 50 -0.48 13.11 -2.41
N ASN A 51 0.46 14.04 -2.23
CA ASN A 51 1.36 14.54 -3.26
C ASN A 51 2.65 15.11 -2.63
N SER A 52 3.49 15.75 -3.44
CA SER A 52 4.74 16.38 -3.00
C SER A 52 4.56 17.50 -1.97
N ASP A 53 3.39 18.14 -1.92
CA ASP A 53 3.12 19.35 -1.13
C ASP A 53 2.24 19.09 0.08
N THR A 54 1.78 17.84 0.28
CA THR A 54 0.91 17.46 1.41
C THR A 54 1.58 17.82 2.74
N ASN A 55 0.89 18.58 3.57
CA ASN A 55 1.34 18.88 4.94
C ASN A 55 0.89 17.75 5.89
N TRP A 56 1.86 17.08 6.49
CA TRP A 56 1.65 15.96 7.40
C TRP A 56 1.83 16.32 8.88
N GLN A 57 2.13 17.57 9.21
CA GLN A 57 2.51 18.01 10.56
C GLN A 57 1.49 17.58 11.61
N GLU A 58 0.20 17.85 11.38
CA GLU A 58 -0.86 17.47 12.33
C GLU A 58 -1.05 15.95 12.39
N ALA A 59 -0.97 15.27 11.24
CA ALA A 59 -1.12 13.83 11.18
C ALA A 59 0.04 13.08 11.86
N LEU A 60 1.23 13.66 11.89
CA LEU A 60 2.44 13.05 12.47
C LEU A 60 2.65 13.38 13.96
N LYS A 61 1.86 14.28 14.52
CA LYS A 61 2.00 14.68 15.92
C LYS A 61 1.91 13.47 16.85
N ASP A 62 2.92 13.28 17.72
CA ASP A 62 3.04 12.19 18.68
C ASP A 62 3.09 10.78 18.06
N CYS A 63 3.35 10.67 16.75
CA CYS A 63 3.47 9.39 16.08
C CYS A 63 4.89 8.85 16.17
N THR A 64 5.03 7.59 16.57
CA THR A 64 6.31 6.85 16.58
C THR A 64 6.44 5.93 15.37
N THR A 65 5.30 5.56 14.76
CA THR A 65 5.27 4.64 13.62
C THR A 65 4.33 5.15 12.54
N VAL A 66 4.74 5.03 11.29
CA VAL A 66 3.90 5.26 10.11
C VAL A 66 3.70 3.96 9.35
N ILE A 67 2.45 3.62 9.02
CA ILE A 67 2.11 2.51 8.12
C ILE A 67 1.46 3.11 6.88
N HIS A 68 2.22 3.16 5.79
CA HIS A 68 1.80 3.80 4.55
C HIS A 68 1.21 2.77 3.58
N THR A 69 -0.13 2.67 3.57
CA THR A 69 -0.87 1.78 2.66
C THR A 69 -1.56 2.53 1.52
N ALA A 70 -1.57 3.87 1.57
CA ALA A 70 -2.14 4.67 0.50
C ALA A 70 -1.32 4.55 -0.78
N ALA A 71 -2.00 4.36 -1.89
CA ALA A 71 -1.39 4.41 -3.21
C ALA A 71 -2.46 4.64 -4.28
N LEU A 72 -2.08 5.28 -5.37
CA LEU A 72 -2.79 5.19 -6.62
C LEU A 72 -2.52 3.81 -7.22
N THR A 73 -3.55 2.99 -7.36
CA THR A 73 -3.47 1.65 -7.96
C THR A 73 -4.09 1.66 -9.35
N HIS A 74 -3.95 0.57 -10.11
CA HIS A 74 -4.63 0.44 -11.39
C HIS A 74 -6.12 0.70 -11.24
N GLN A 75 -6.63 1.70 -11.96
CA GLN A 75 -8.07 1.87 -12.14
C GLN A 75 -8.51 0.88 -13.23
N MET A 76 -9.33 -0.09 -12.84
CA MET A 76 -9.89 -1.09 -13.76
C MET A 76 -11.09 -0.55 -14.56
N ASP A 77 -11.38 0.73 -14.46
CA ASP A 77 -12.44 1.37 -15.21
C ASP A 77 -11.92 1.74 -16.60
N THR A 78 -12.24 0.89 -17.57
CA THR A 78 -11.86 1.04 -18.99
C THR A 78 -12.48 2.27 -19.66
N SER A 79 -13.37 2.98 -18.98
CA SER A 79 -14.00 4.22 -19.45
C SER A 79 -13.21 5.49 -19.09
N LYS A 80 -12.16 5.40 -18.29
CA LYS A 80 -11.32 6.53 -17.87
C LYS A 80 -10.00 6.51 -18.62
N GLU A 81 -9.46 7.70 -18.86
CA GLU A 81 -8.12 7.87 -19.43
C GLU A 81 -7.09 7.08 -18.66
N GLU A 82 -6.14 6.49 -19.38
CA GLU A 82 -5.03 5.75 -18.79
C GLU A 82 -4.23 6.68 -17.87
N VAL A 83 -3.99 6.25 -16.63
CA VAL A 83 -3.24 7.05 -15.66
C VAL A 83 -1.78 7.15 -16.11
N THR A 84 -1.30 8.36 -16.31
CA THR A 84 0.06 8.61 -16.76
C THR A 84 1.10 8.23 -15.72
N LEU A 85 2.34 8.01 -16.16
CA LEU A 85 3.46 7.76 -15.25
C LEU A 85 3.66 8.92 -14.28
N GLU A 86 3.55 10.17 -14.76
CA GLU A 86 3.72 11.38 -13.95
C GLU A 86 2.76 11.40 -12.77
N LYS A 87 1.50 11.02 -12.99
CA LYS A 87 0.51 10.96 -11.92
C LYS A 87 0.82 9.85 -10.89
N TYR A 88 1.31 8.70 -11.36
CA TYR A 88 1.79 7.66 -10.46
C TYR A 88 3.00 8.13 -9.65
N LEU A 89 3.97 8.81 -10.27
CA LEU A 89 5.14 9.34 -9.60
C LEU A 89 4.77 10.43 -8.59
N GLU A 90 3.85 11.31 -8.93
CA GLU A 90 3.42 12.37 -8.02
C GLU A 90 2.83 11.81 -6.72
N ILE A 91 1.92 10.86 -6.84
CA ILE A 91 1.20 10.32 -5.67
C ILE A 91 2.05 9.26 -4.95
N ASN A 92 2.50 8.23 -5.68
CA ASN A 92 3.11 7.06 -5.07
C ASN A 92 4.58 7.26 -4.70
N THR A 93 5.31 8.10 -5.45
CA THR A 93 6.73 8.34 -5.20
C THR A 93 6.92 9.62 -4.39
N LYS A 94 6.62 10.78 -4.97
CA LYS A 94 6.88 12.07 -4.32
C LYS A 94 6.03 12.24 -3.04
N GLY A 95 4.76 11.85 -3.08
CA GLY A 95 3.90 11.87 -1.89
C GLY A 95 4.42 10.98 -0.76
N THR A 96 4.94 9.78 -1.08
CA THR A 96 5.56 8.88 -0.10
C THR A 96 6.86 9.47 0.46
N ILE A 97 7.73 10.01 -0.39
CA ILE A 97 9.00 10.63 0.01
C ILE A 97 8.73 11.87 0.88
N ASN A 98 7.74 12.69 0.51
CA ASN A 98 7.32 13.84 1.31
C ASN A 98 6.86 13.40 2.71
N LEU A 99 5.99 12.41 2.80
CA LEU A 99 5.53 11.85 4.09
C LEU A 99 6.71 11.34 4.92
N ALA A 100 7.61 10.56 4.33
CA ALA A 100 8.74 9.98 5.04
C ALA A 100 9.74 11.03 5.54
N ASN A 101 10.01 12.08 4.75
CA ASN A 101 10.85 13.20 5.18
C ASN A 101 10.24 13.97 6.36
N GLN A 102 8.92 14.23 6.31
CA GLN A 102 8.23 14.87 7.42
C GLN A 102 8.16 13.95 8.64
N ALA A 103 7.96 12.64 8.46
CA ALA A 103 7.97 11.65 9.52
C ALA A 103 9.32 11.63 10.26
N ALA A 104 10.43 11.55 9.53
CA ALA A 104 11.78 11.57 10.12
C ALA A 104 12.03 12.87 10.91
N ARG A 105 11.64 14.04 10.37
CA ARG A 105 11.77 15.34 11.06
C ARG A 105 10.92 15.43 12.33
N ASN A 106 9.81 14.72 12.40
CA ASN A 106 8.91 14.66 13.56
C ASN A 106 9.28 13.54 14.56
N GLY A 107 10.42 12.87 14.40
CA GLY A 107 10.90 11.86 15.32
C GLY A 107 10.20 10.50 15.20
N VAL A 108 9.58 10.21 14.06
CA VAL A 108 9.05 8.86 13.78
C VAL A 108 10.23 7.89 13.73
N GLU A 109 10.12 6.79 14.48
CA GLU A 109 11.17 5.78 14.60
C GLU A 109 11.09 4.75 13.48
N ARG A 110 9.87 4.39 13.03
CA ARG A 110 9.63 3.33 12.04
C ARG A 110 8.63 3.74 10.97
N PHE A 111 9.01 3.51 9.70
CA PHE A 111 8.16 3.73 8.53
C PHE A 111 7.95 2.41 7.79
N ILE A 112 6.71 1.90 7.79
CA ILE A 112 6.33 0.67 7.10
C ILE A 112 5.63 1.04 5.79
N PHE A 113 6.24 0.64 4.67
CA PHE A 113 5.76 0.93 3.34
C PHE A 113 5.17 -0.30 2.65
N LEU A 114 3.90 -0.21 2.28
CA LEU A 114 3.27 -1.25 1.47
C LEU A 114 3.62 -1.06 0.00
N SER A 115 4.59 -1.83 -0.45
CA SER A 115 5.01 -1.93 -1.84
C SER A 115 4.29 -3.08 -2.56
N SER A 116 4.84 -3.55 -3.65
CA SER A 116 4.24 -4.60 -4.49
C SER A 116 5.31 -5.54 -5.01
N ILE A 117 4.98 -6.83 -5.12
CA ILE A 117 5.83 -7.82 -5.80
C ILE A 117 6.09 -7.47 -7.27
N LYS A 118 5.27 -6.62 -7.88
CA LYS A 118 5.49 -6.11 -9.25
C LYS A 118 6.78 -5.31 -9.39
N VAL A 119 7.36 -4.82 -8.30
CA VAL A 119 8.70 -4.20 -8.30
C VAL A 119 9.76 -5.22 -8.74
N ASN A 120 9.65 -6.48 -8.33
CA ASN A 120 10.56 -7.54 -8.74
C ASN A 120 10.34 -7.96 -10.22
N GLY A 121 9.13 -7.80 -10.75
CA GLY A 121 8.75 -8.17 -12.11
C GLY A 121 7.39 -8.86 -12.19
N GLU A 122 7.00 -9.30 -13.38
CA GLU A 122 5.69 -9.93 -13.61
C GLU A 122 5.70 -11.45 -13.49
N CYS A 123 6.83 -12.08 -13.81
CA CYS A 123 6.95 -13.53 -13.79
C CYS A 123 8.33 -13.98 -13.35
N THR A 124 8.40 -15.21 -12.86
CA THR A 124 9.63 -15.88 -12.46
C THR A 124 9.89 -17.11 -13.34
N PRO A 125 11.15 -17.49 -13.54
CA PRO A 125 11.46 -18.83 -14.06
C PRO A 125 10.88 -19.92 -13.15
N ILE A 126 10.64 -21.11 -13.72
CA ILE A 126 10.15 -22.25 -12.96
C ILE A 126 11.11 -22.57 -11.82
N ASN A 127 10.58 -22.78 -10.63
CA ASN A 127 11.31 -23.09 -9.40
C ASN A 127 12.32 -22.02 -8.92
N LYS A 128 12.20 -20.78 -9.39
CA LYS A 128 12.98 -19.64 -8.92
C LYS A 128 12.03 -18.52 -8.43
N PRO A 129 11.44 -18.62 -7.25
CA PRO A 129 10.55 -17.59 -6.72
C PRO A 129 11.33 -16.29 -6.50
N PHE A 130 10.62 -15.15 -6.53
CA PHE A 130 11.21 -13.86 -6.20
C PHE A 130 11.79 -13.86 -4.78
N ARG A 131 12.93 -13.22 -4.63
CA ARG A 131 13.61 -12.96 -3.36
C ARG A 131 13.61 -11.46 -3.06
N PHE A 132 13.82 -11.11 -1.80
CA PHE A 132 13.87 -9.70 -1.37
C PHE A 132 15.07 -8.94 -1.96
N ASP A 133 16.15 -9.65 -2.26
CA ASP A 133 17.43 -9.16 -2.78
C ASP A 133 17.56 -9.23 -4.31
N ASP A 134 16.53 -9.70 -5.02
CA ASP A 134 16.53 -9.69 -6.48
C ASP A 134 16.59 -8.26 -7.03
N ILE A 135 17.30 -8.09 -8.13
CA ILE A 135 17.36 -6.81 -8.86
C ILE A 135 15.96 -6.47 -9.36
N PRO A 136 15.40 -5.29 -8.97
CA PRO A 136 14.10 -4.85 -9.41
C PRO A 136 13.98 -4.75 -10.93
N LYS A 137 12.83 -5.19 -11.47
CA LYS A 137 12.50 -5.14 -12.91
C LYS A 137 11.05 -4.70 -13.11
N PRO A 138 10.68 -3.50 -12.65
CA PRO A 138 9.30 -2.99 -12.76
C PRO A 138 8.95 -2.74 -14.23
N THR A 139 7.82 -3.27 -14.71
CA THR A 139 7.40 -3.18 -16.12
C THR A 139 6.32 -2.14 -16.34
N ASP A 140 5.37 -2.01 -15.41
CA ASP A 140 4.29 -1.03 -15.53
C ASP A 140 4.55 0.26 -14.71
N ASN A 141 3.77 1.31 -14.99
CA ASN A 141 3.91 2.63 -14.37
C ASN A 141 3.70 2.57 -12.85
N TYR A 142 2.78 1.73 -12.37
CA TYR A 142 2.56 1.51 -10.94
C TYR A 142 3.79 0.89 -10.28
N ALA A 143 4.33 -0.18 -10.85
CA ALA A 143 5.51 -0.86 -10.32
C ALA A 143 6.74 0.06 -10.32
N LYS A 144 6.93 0.87 -11.38
CA LYS A 144 8.00 1.89 -11.45
C LYS A 144 7.87 2.91 -10.33
N SER A 145 6.67 3.45 -10.11
CA SER A 145 6.44 4.43 -9.04
C SER A 145 6.69 3.86 -7.64
N LYS A 146 6.32 2.58 -7.41
CA LYS A 146 6.60 1.91 -6.13
C LYS A 146 8.10 1.67 -5.94
N HIS A 147 8.81 1.26 -6.99
CA HIS A 147 10.26 1.08 -6.93
C HIS A 147 11.01 2.37 -6.64
N GLU A 148 10.65 3.48 -7.28
CA GLU A 148 11.26 4.78 -7.00
C GLU A 148 10.97 5.25 -5.57
N ALA A 149 9.77 4.98 -5.05
CA ALA A 149 9.45 5.25 -3.65
C ALA A 149 10.34 4.41 -2.70
N GLU A 150 10.55 3.12 -2.98
CA GLU A 150 11.46 2.27 -2.19
C GLU A 150 12.89 2.84 -2.15
N SER A 151 13.39 3.30 -3.31
CA SER A 151 14.73 3.90 -3.42
C SER A 151 14.84 5.17 -2.58
N GLY A 152 13.86 6.08 -2.68
CA GLY A 152 13.83 7.30 -1.88
C GLY A 152 13.69 7.04 -0.38
N LEU A 153 12.90 6.04 0.01
CA LEU A 153 12.76 5.62 1.42
C LEU A 153 14.07 5.08 1.99
N LYS A 154 14.82 4.31 1.20
CA LYS A 154 16.14 3.81 1.60
C LYS A 154 17.12 4.96 1.83
N GLU A 155 17.17 5.93 0.93
CA GLU A 155 18.00 7.13 1.11
C GLU A 155 17.65 7.93 2.37
N ILE A 156 16.35 8.05 2.68
CA ILE A 156 15.90 8.73 3.91
C ILE A 156 16.33 7.92 5.13
N SER A 157 16.16 6.61 5.13
CA SER A 157 16.63 5.73 6.21
C SER A 157 18.13 5.92 6.47
N ASP A 158 18.94 5.85 5.41
CA ASP A 158 20.40 6.00 5.50
C ASP A 158 20.82 7.38 6.05
N LYS A 159 20.08 8.45 5.72
CA LYS A 159 20.37 9.84 6.13
C LYS A 159 19.89 10.19 7.54
N THR A 160 18.78 9.57 7.97
CA THR A 160 18.09 10.00 9.20
C THR A 160 18.14 8.97 10.34
N GLY A 161 18.47 7.72 10.03
CA GLY A 161 18.39 6.60 10.98
C GLY A 161 16.97 6.09 11.24
N MET A 162 15.92 6.66 10.61
CA MET A 162 14.57 6.13 10.69
C MET A 162 14.52 4.72 10.11
N GLU A 163 13.99 3.76 10.87
CA GLU A 163 13.84 2.39 10.38
C GLU A 163 12.79 2.32 9.27
N VAL A 164 13.16 1.80 8.10
CA VAL A 164 12.24 1.61 6.97
C VAL A 164 12.03 0.13 6.71
N VAL A 165 10.75 -0.29 6.71
CA VAL A 165 10.33 -1.65 6.38
C VAL A 165 9.53 -1.61 5.08
N ILE A 166 9.99 -2.33 4.06
CA ILE A 166 9.33 -2.41 2.75
C ILE A 166 8.68 -3.78 2.59
N ILE A 167 7.36 -3.78 2.38
CA ILE A 167 6.58 -5.01 2.19
C ILE A 167 6.14 -5.11 0.73
N ARG A 168 6.79 -5.94 -0.07
CA ARG A 168 6.40 -6.26 -1.45
C ARG A 168 5.35 -7.35 -1.46
N SER A 169 4.08 -6.97 -1.20
CA SER A 169 2.99 -7.92 -1.15
C SER A 169 2.66 -8.50 -2.53
N PRO A 170 2.35 -9.81 -2.63
CA PRO A 170 1.67 -10.38 -3.80
C PRO A 170 0.21 -9.94 -3.82
N LEU A 171 -0.62 -10.56 -4.68
CA LEU A 171 -2.05 -10.27 -4.69
C LEU A 171 -2.69 -10.62 -3.35
N VAL A 172 -3.27 -9.61 -2.69
CA VAL A 172 -3.97 -9.77 -1.42
C VAL A 172 -5.43 -10.13 -1.68
N TYR A 173 -5.95 -11.11 -0.97
CA TYR A 173 -7.35 -11.52 -1.07
C TYR A 173 -8.00 -11.66 0.32
N GLY A 174 -9.33 -11.66 0.37
CA GLY A 174 -10.10 -11.82 1.60
C GLY A 174 -11.42 -11.07 1.56
N PRO A 175 -12.14 -10.94 2.68
CA PRO A 175 -13.39 -10.20 2.76
C PRO A 175 -13.24 -8.77 2.27
N GLY A 176 -14.07 -8.35 1.31
CA GLY A 176 -13.98 -7.01 0.71
C GLY A 176 -13.04 -6.90 -0.50
N VAL A 177 -12.45 -8.02 -0.98
CA VAL A 177 -11.65 -8.02 -2.21
C VAL A 177 -12.47 -7.52 -3.40
N LYS A 178 -11.80 -6.80 -4.29
CA LYS A 178 -12.40 -6.18 -5.49
C LYS A 178 -11.76 -6.72 -6.76
N ALA A 179 -12.26 -6.22 -7.90
CA ALA A 179 -11.68 -6.43 -9.22
C ALA A 179 -11.65 -7.91 -9.66
N ASN A 180 -10.61 -8.32 -10.38
CA ASN A 180 -10.52 -9.62 -11.04
C ASN A 180 -10.69 -10.83 -10.12
N PHE A 181 -10.19 -10.73 -8.88
CA PHE A 181 -10.33 -11.83 -7.94
C PHE A 181 -11.77 -12.01 -7.48
N LEU A 182 -12.50 -10.92 -7.24
CA LEU A 182 -13.94 -10.99 -6.95
C LEU A 182 -14.73 -11.57 -8.14
N ASN A 183 -14.40 -11.16 -9.37
CA ASN A 183 -15.03 -11.69 -10.58
C ASN A 183 -14.77 -13.19 -10.71
N LEU A 184 -13.54 -13.63 -10.45
CA LEU A 184 -13.21 -15.06 -10.46
C LEU A 184 -14.05 -15.85 -9.44
N ILE A 185 -14.18 -15.35 -8.21
CA ILE A 185 -15.01 -15.97 -7.17
C ILE A 185 -16.47 -16.06 -7.65
N LYS A 186 -17.03 -14.96 -8.19
CA LYS A 186 -18.42 -14.93 -8.67
C LYS A 186 -18.68 -15.96 -9.78
N ILE A 187 -17.80 -16.01 -10.80
CA ILE A 187 -17.95 -16.94 -11.92
C ILE A 187 -17.85 -18.39 -11.42
N THR A 188 -16.89 -18.67 -10.53
CA THR A 188 -16.73 -20.01 -9.94
C THR A 188 -17.94 -20.40 -9.09
N SER A 189 -18.51 -19.46 -8.32
CA SER A 189 -19.70 -19.75 -7.49
C SER A 189 -20.96 -20.01 -8.29
N MET A 190 -21.03 -19.56 -9.55
CA MET A 190 -22.13 -19.88 -10.47
C MET A 190 -21.99 -21.27 -11.14
N GLY A 191 -20.94 -22.02 -10.82
CA GLY A 191 -20.68 -23.34 -11.42
C GLY A 191 -20.29 -23.30 -12.89
N ILE A 192 -19.91 -22.13 -13.42
CA ILE A 192 -19.51 -21.97 -14.82
C ILE A 192 -18.12 -22.61 -15.02
N PRO A 193 -17.96 -23.55 -15.97
CA PRO A 193 -16.66 -24.13 -16.27
C PRO A 193 -15.67 -23.03 -16.72
N LEU A 194 -14.54 -22.93 -16.04
CA LEU A 194 -13.50 -21.97 -16.42
C LEU A 194 -12.57 -22.61 -17.47
N PRO A 195 -12.22 -21.87 -18.56
CA PRO A 195 -11.41 -22.41 -19.65
C PRO A 195 -9.92 -22.46 -19.26
N PHE A 196 -9.61 -23.01 -18.10
CA PHE A 196 -8.22 -23.05 -17.57
C PHE A 196 -7.56 -24.42 -17.77
N LEU A 197 -8.22 -25.33 -18.50
CA LEU A 197 -7.68 -26.66 -18.77
C LEU A 197 -6.33 -26.54 -19.50
N GLY A 198 -5.29 -27.11 -18.91
CA GLY A 198 -3.93 -27.06 -19.49
C GLY A 198 -3.09 -25.84 -19.10
N LEU A 199 -3.63 -24.86 -18.41
CA LEU A 199 -2.82 -23.75 -17.90
C LEU A 199 -2.00 -24.20 -16.68
N LYS A 200 -0.67 -24.07 -16.78
CA LYS A 200 0.28 -24.39 -15.70
C LYS A 200 0.70 -23.14 -14.91
N ASN A 201 -0.12 -22.09 -14.95
CA ASN A 201 0.20 -20.84 -14.26
C ASN A 201 0.12 -21.02 -12.74
N LYS A 202 1.16 -20.58 -12.06
CA LYS A 202 1.17 -20.46 -10.59
C LYS A 202 1.19 -18.98 -10.22
N ARG A 203 0.43 -18.57 -9.21
CA ARG A 203 0.42 -17.21 -8.66
C ARG A 203 0.49 -17.27 -7.15
N SER A 204 1.24 -16.34 -6.60
CA SER A 204 1.27 -16.14 -5.15
C SER A 204 0.11 -15.25 -4.71
N PHE A 205 -0.54 -15.64 -3.64
CA PHE A 205 -1.61 -14.91 -2.99
C PHE A 205 -1.32 -14.85 -1.50
N ILE A 206 -1.76 -13.76 -0.86
CA ILE A 206 -1.73 -13.64 0.60
C ILE A 206 -3.11 -13.29 1.12
N TYR A 207 -3.57 -14.00 2.13
CA TYR A 207 -4.82 -13.69 2.80
C TYR A 207 -4.68 -12.38 3.60
N ILE A 208 -5.71 -11.54 3.56
CA ILE A 208 -5.69 -10.21 4.21
C ILE A 208 -5.43 -10.26 5.70
N GLY A 209 -5.80 -11.36 6.36
CA GLY A 209 -5.57 -11.56 7.79
C GLY A 209 -4.12 -11.91 8.16
N ASN A 210 -3.27 -12.21 7.16
CA ASN A 210 -1.84 -12.51 7.40
C ASN A 210 -0.99 -11.25 7.35
#